data_685fd49df551b0a29532a81419cc0475
#
_entry.id   685fd49df551b0a29532a81419cc0475
#
_cell.length_a   1.000
_cell.length_b   1.000
_cell.length_c   1.000
_cell.angle_alpha   90.00
_cell.angle_beta   90.00
_cell.angle_gamma   90.00
#
_symmetry.space_group_name_H-M   'P 1'
#
loop_
_entity.id
_entity.type
_entity.pdbx_description
1 polymer ?
#
loop_
_entity_poly.entity_id
_entity_poly.type
_entity_poly.pdbx_seq_one_letter_code
_entity_poly.pdbx_strand_id
1 'polypeptide(L)'
;MSTSTTSRTIADILLPPEALPVMPPRTLGKEALERMSASKLGLACIVDADGRLIGLFTDGDLRRLLLRSQKPLSALFADDIIDHARREFTSVSPGTSIADALNLLQEREIFDLPVLGEDGRLEGLIHLHPALRALLGE
;
A
#
# COMPACT_ATOMS: atom_id res chain seq x y z
N MET A 1 -32.11 7.04 -10.53
CA MET A 1 -31.22 7.18 -10.66
C MET A 1 -30.32 6.70 -10.19
N SER A 2 -30.07 6.01 -9.94
CA SER A 2 -29.19 5.82 -9.39
C SER A 2 -28.07 5.64 -9.89
N THR A 3 -27.46 5.92 -9.97
CA THR A 3 -26.18 5.94 -10.36
C THR A 3 -25.29 5.54 -9.31
N SER A 4 -25.69 4.58 -8.52
CA SER A 4 -24.92 4.17 -7.38
C SER A 4 -23.50 3.80 -7.77
N THR A 5 -23.27 3.22 -8.94
CA THR A 5 -21.93 2.86 -9.40
C THR A 5 -21.04 4.07 -9.55
N THR A 6 -21.56 5.14 -10.16
CA THR A 6 -20.77 6.34 -10.38
C THR A 6 -20.59 7.17 -9.12
N SER A 7 -21.47 6.99 -8.13
CA SER A 7 -21.36 7.71 -6.88
C SER A 7 -20.60 6.96 -5.80
N ARG A 8 -20.19 5.73 -6.07
CA ARG A 8 -19.44 4.95 -5.09
C ARG A 8 -18.05 5.50 -4.89
N THR A 9 -17.58 5.42 -3.67
CA THR A 9 -16.22 5.81 -3.33
C THR A 9 -15.40 4.59 -2.96
N ILE A 10 -14.11 4.78 -2.83
CA ILE A 10 -13.22 3.68 -2.48
C ILE A 10 -13.46 3.18 -1.05
N ALA A 11 -14.17 3.96 -0.22
CA ALA A 11 -14.53 3.48 1.11
C ALA A 11 -15.36 2.21 1.05
N ASP A 12 -16.08 1.99 -0.05
CA ASP A 12 -16.93 0.81 -0.22
C ASP A 12 -16.13 -0.45 -0.57
N ILE A 13 -14.90 -0.31 -1.03
CA ILE A 13 -14.13 -1.44 -1.56
C ILE A 13 -12.73 -1.57 -0.98
N LEU A 14 -12.33 -0.69 -0.07
CA LEU A 14 -10.97 -0.74 0.47
C LEU A 14 -10.75 -1.99 1.32
N LEU A 15 -9.51 -2.46 1.32
CA LEU A 15 -9.08 -3.49 2.24
C LEU A 15 -8.76 -2.81 3.56
N PRO A 16 -9.34 -3.26 4.68
CA PRO A 16 -9.07 -2.62 5.98
C PRO A 16 -7.65 -2.90 6.46
N PRO A 17 -7.12 -2.10 7.39
CA PRO A 17 -5.76 -2.32 7.89
C PRO A 17 -5.52 -3.72 8.43
N GLU A 18 -6.53 -4.36 9.01
CA GLU A 18 -6.42 -5.72 9.55
C GLU A 18 -6.08 -6.75 8.48
N ALA A 19 -6.40 -6.46 7.22
CA ALA A 19 -6.13 -7.35 6.10
C ALA A 19 -4.79 -7.07 5.43
N LEU A 20 -4.02 -6.11 5.93
CA LEU A 20 -2.80 -5.63 5.29
C LEU A 20 -1.56 -5.97 6.11
N PRO A 21 -0.39 -6.08 5.48
CA PRO A 21 0.85 -6.18 6.22
C PRO A 21 1.26 -4.80 6.74
N VAL A 22 0.68 -4.41 7.86
CA VAL A 22 0.96 -3.14 8.56
C VAL A 22 1.97 -3.43 9.67
N MET A 23 3.01 -2.62 9.76
CA MET A 23 4.09 -2.90 10.69
C MET A 23 4.77 -1.63 11.17
N PRO A 24 5.40 -1.66 12.37
CA PRO A 24 6.16 -0.53 12.85
C PRO A 24 7.49 -0.35 12.08
N PRO A 25 8.11 0.83 12.15
CA PRO A 25 9.28 1.14 11.33
C PRO A 25 10.51 0.30 11.62
N ARG A 26 10.63 -0.23 12.83
CA ARG A 26 11.79 -1.04 13.19
C ARG A 26 11.60 -2.54 12.94
N THR A 27 10.56 -2.91 12.22
CA THR A 27 10.41 -4.29 11.78
C THR A 27 11.61 -4.65 10.91
N LEU A 28 12.21 -5.81 11.18
CA LEU A 28 13.35 -6.24 10.38
C LEU A 28 12.94 -6.56 8.95
N GLY A 29 13.84 -6.31 8.01
CA GLY A 29 13.57 -6.56 6.61
C GLY A 29 13.09 -7.97 6.34
N LYS A 30 13.68 -8.97 7.01
CA LYS A 30 13.26 -10.35 6.83
C LYS A 30 11.81 -10.55 7.24
N GLU A 31 11.41 -10.03 8.39
CA GLU A 31 10.02 -10.16 8.85
C GLU A 31 9.07 -9.43 7.91
N ALA A 32 9.46 -8.26 7.43
CA ALA A 32 8.63 -7.50 6.49
C ALA A 32 8.37 -8.31 5.22
N LEU A 33 9.41 -8.94 4.67
CA LEU A 33 9.27 -9.76 3.47
C LEU A 33 8.40 -10.99 3.72
N GLU A 34 8.53 -11.60 4.89
CA GLU A 34 7.71 -12.76 5.25
C GLU A 34 6.23 -12.36 5.31
N ARG A 35 5.94 -11.20 5.90
CA ARG A 35 4.57 -10.71 6.01
C ARG A 35 3.99 -10.31 4.64
N MET A 36 4.81 -9.71 3.79
CA MET A 36 4.40 -9.40 2.42
C MET A 36 4.04 -10.67 1.66
N SER A 37 4.86 -11.70 1.80
CA SER A 37 4.63 -12.99 1.16
C SER A 37 3.33 -13.62 1.66
N ALA A 38 3.10 -13.58 2.96
CA ALA A 38 1.90 -14.16 3.56
C ALA A 38 0.62 -13.45 3.10
N SER A 39 0.67 -12.12 2.95
CA SER A 39 -0.50 -11.36 2.53
C SER A 39 -0.77 -11.45 1.03
N LYS A 40 0.24 -11.78 0.23
CA LYS A 40 0.18 -11.85 -1.23
C LYS A 40 -0.13 -10.50 -1.88
N LEU A 41 0.06 -9.40 -1.15
CA LEU A 41 -0.22 -8.08 -1.68
C LEU A 41 1.01 -7.39 -2.27
N GLY A 42 2.20 -7.89 -1.97
CA GLY A 42 3.42 -7.35 -2.56
C GLY A 42 3.86 -6.01 -2.01
N LEU A 43 3.37 -5.62 -0.82
CA LEU A 43 3.80 -4.38 -0.18
C LEU A 43 3.74 -4.51 1.33
N ALA A 44 4.48 -3.63 1.99
CA ALA A 44 4.42 -3.45 3.44
C ALA A 44 4.04 -2.00 3.72
N CYS A 45 3.11 -1.81 4.63
CA CYS A 45 2.66 -0.49 5.08
C CYS A 45 3.30 -0.20 6.43
N ILE A 46 4.13 0.81 6.50
CA ILE A 46 4.88 1.13 7.70
C ILE A 46 4.21 2.30 8.39
N VAL A 47 3.79 2.09 9.64
CA VAL A 47 3.04 3.10 10.39
C VAL A 47 3.78 3.46 11.67
N ASP A 48 3.55 4.70 12.16
CA ASP A 48 4.08 5.12 13.45
C ASP A 48 3.16 4.67 14.59
N ALA A 49 3.47 5.10 15.80
CA ALA A 49 2.73 4.71 16.99
C ALA A 49 1.27 5.20 16.97
N ASP A 50 1.00 6.25 16.21
CA ASP A 50 -0.35 6.80 16.09
C ASP A 50 -1.14 6.21 14.91
N GLY A 51 -0.53 5.31 14.16
CA GLY A 51 -1.18 4.70 13.00
C GLY A 51 -1.05 5.48 11.71
N ARG A 52 -0.21 6.51 11.69
CA ARG A 52 0.04 7.27 10.46
C ARG A 52 0.96 6.50 9.54
N LEU A 53 0.63 6.51 8.27
CA LEU A 53 1.48 5.83 7.27
C LEU A 53 2.72 6.68 7.02
N ILE A 54 3.89 6.14 7.34
CA ILE A 54 5.16 6.86 7.21
C ILE A 54 6.07 6.27 6.15
N GLY A 55 5.72 5.13 5.58
CA GLY A 55 6.51 4.55 4.51
C GLY A 55 5.80 3.39 3.85
N LEU A 56 6.22 3.11 2.62
CA LEU A 56 5.78 1.94 1.86
C LEU A 56 7.01 1.22 1.33
N PHE A 57 6.96 -0.09 1.37
CA PHE A 57 7.99 -0.92 0.77
C PHE A 57 7.30 -1.98 -0.09
N THR A 58 7.59 -1.99 -1.40
CA THR A 58 6.91 -2.86 -2.35
C THR A 58 7.90 -3.87 -2.95
N ASP A 59 7.36 -4.87 -3.65
CA ASP A 59 8.18 -5.82 -4.40
C ASP A 59 9.08 -5.09 -5.40
N GLY A 60 8.56 -4.03 -6.02
CA GLY A 60 9.38 -3.22 -6.94
C GLY A 60 10.52 -2.52 -6.23
N ASP A 61 10.28 -2.05 -5.01
CA ASP A 61 11.33 -1.43 -4.19
C ASP A 61 12.40 -2.45 -3.83
N LEU A 62 12.00 -3.68 -3.49
CA LEU A 62 12.94 -4.74 -3.20
C LEU A 62 13.81 -5.06 -4.42
N ARG A 63 13.18 -5.19 -5.58
CA ARG A 63 13.92 -5.47 -6.82
C ARG A 63 14.95 -4.38 -7.08
N ARG A 64 14.57 -3.12 -6.98
CA ARG A 64 15.49 -2.00 -7.20
C ARG A 64 16.62 -1.99 -6.17
N LEU A 65 16.30 -2.31 -4.93
CA LEU A 65 17.29 -2.38 -3.86
C LEU A 65 18.32 -3.46 -4.14
N LEU A 66 17.89 -4.66 -4.56
CA LEU A 66 18.79 -5.75 -4.86
C LEU A 66 19.69 -5.45 -6.05
N LEU A 67 19.20 -4.68 -7.01
CA LEU A 67 19.98 -4.35 -8.21
C LEU A 67 21.06 -3.30 -7.96
N ARG A 68 20.82 -2.39 -7.01
CA ARG A 68 21.78 -1.30 -6.77
C ARG A 68 22.62 -1.48 -5.52
N SER A 69 22.19 -2.30 -4.57
CA SER A 69 22.91 -2.49 -3.32
C SER A 69 23.97 -3.57 -3.47
N GLN A 70 25.14 -3.34 -2.84
CA GLN A 70 26.17 -4.36 -2.79
C GLN A 70 26.18 -5.07 -1.44
N LYS A 71 25.24 -4.75 -0.57
CA LYS A 71 25.11 -5.45 0.70
C LYS A 71 24.65 -6.88 0.48
N PRO A 72 25.18 -7.83 1.24
CA PRO A 72 24.63 -9.19 1.18
C PRO A 72 23.18 -9.21 1.68
N LEU A 73 22.40 -10.14 1.16
CA LEU A 73 20.99 -10.25 1.49
C LEU A 73 20.77 -10.41 2.98
N SER A 74 21.63 -11.14 3.67
CA SER A 74 21.52 -11.33 5.12
C SER A 74 21.63 -10.01 5.86
N ALA A 75 22.44 -9.07 5.37
CA ALA A 75 22.55 -7.75 6.00
C ALA A 75 21.27 -6.93 5.77
N LEU A 76 20.68 -7.03 4.59
CA LEU A 76 19.42 -6.35 4.30
C LEU A 76 18.30 -6.89 5.20
N PHE A 77 18.29 -8.19 5.45
CA PHE A 77 17.31 -8.81 6.33
C PHE A 77 17.38 -8.30 7.76
N ALA A 78 18.55 -7.85 8.19
CA ALA A 78 18.78 -7.37 9.55
C ALA A 78 18.58 -5.86 9.70
N ASP A 79 18.35 -5.14 8.61
CA ASP A 79 18.07 -3.71 8.66
C ASP A 79 16.62 -3.46 9.05
N ASP A 80 16.34 -2.28 9.60
CA ASP A 80 14.96 -1.85 9.85
C ASP A 80 14.29 -1.54 8.52
N ILE A 81 13.06 -2.01 8.34
CA ILE A 81 12.37 -1.85 7.05
C ILE A 81 12.23 -0.37 6.65
N ILE A 82 12.08 0.53 7.62
CA ILE A 82 11.93 1.95 7.32
C ILE A 82 13.16 2.53 6.60
N ASP A 83 14.34 1.95 6.81
CA ASP A 83 15.56 2.43 6.17
C ASP A 83 15.55 2.21 4.67
N HIS A 84 14.73 1.29 4.19
CA HIS A 84 14.62 0.97 2.76
C HIS A 84 13.30 1.37 2.15
N ALA A 85 12.36 1.85 2.97
CA ALA A 85 11.02 2.20 2.50
C ALA A 85 11.01 3.58 1.86
N ARG A 86 10.07 3.77 0.94
CA ARG A 86 9.81 5.09 0.38
C ARG A 86 8.97 5.89 1.35
N ARG A 87 9.39 7.10 1.63
CA ARG A 87 8.65 8.01 2.51
C ARG A 87 7.72 8.93 1.73
N GLU A 88 7.90 8.99 0.42
CA GLU A 88 7.01 9.71 -0.46
C GLU A 88 6.26 8.69 -1.32
N PHE A 89 4.96 8.75 -1.29
CA PHE A 89 4.12 7.78 -1.98
C PHE A 89 2.79 8.43 -2.35
N THR A 90 2.12 7.83 -3.34
CA THR A 90 0.80 8.29 -3.77
C THR A 90 -0.25 7.69 -2.86
N SER A 91 -1.16 8.52 -2.36
CA SER A 91 -2.25 8.07 -1.49
C SER A 91 -3.54 8.79 -1.87
N VAL A 92 -4.66 8.30 -1.36
CA VAL A 92 -5.96 8.89 -1.60
C VAL A 92 -6.74 8.97 -0.29
N SER A 93 -7.81 9.76 -0.29
CA SER A 93 -8.71 9.86 0.86
C SER A 93 -9.92 8.93 0.66
N PRO A 94 -10.63 8.58 1.75
CA PRO A 94 -11.78 7.66 1.65
C PRO A 94 -12.91 8.15 0.73
N GLY A 95 -13.03 9.45 0.53
CA GLY A 95 -14.07 10.01 -0.33
C GLY A 95 -13.75 10.01 -1.81
N THR A 96 -12.56 9.53 -2.20
CA THR A 96 -12.17 9.46 -3.61
C THR A 96 -13.09 8.50 -4.36
N SER A 97 -13.52 8.89 -5.57
CA SER A 97 -14.34 7.99 -6.38
C SER A 97 -13.51 6.81 -6.89
N ILE A 98 -14.19 5.71 -7.17
CA ILE A 98 -13.52 4.53 -7.72
C ILE A 98 -12.85 4.86 -9.04
N ALA A 99 -13.53 5.65 -9.90
CA ALA A 99 -12.98 6.02 -11.19
C ALA A 99 -11.70 6.85 -11.04
N ASP A 100 -11.68 7.81 -10.11
CA ASP A 100 -10.49 8.63 -9.89
C ASP A 100 -9.34 7.80 -9.35
N ALA A 101 -9.61 6.86 -8.46
CA ALA A 101 -8.58 5.97 -7.93
C ALA A 101 -7.97 5.11 -9.03
N LEU A 102 -8.82 4.57 -9.92
CA LEU A 102 -8.33 3.77 -11.05
C LEU A 102 -7.48 4.60 -12.02
N ASN A 103 -7.90 5.83 -12.28
CA ASN A 103 -7.11 6.72 -13.12
C ASN A 103 -5.73 6.98 -12.52
N LEU A 104 -5.68 7.16 -11.21
CA LEU A 104 -4.41 7.42 -10.52
C LEU A 104 -3.50 6.20 -10.56
N LEU A 105 -4.05 5.01 -10.36
CA LEU A 105 -3.27 3.77 -10.50
C LEU A 105 -2.66 3.67 -11.89
N GLN A 106 -3.45 3.99 -12.91
CA GLN A 106 -2.98 3.94 -14.28
C GLN A 106 -1.91 4.99 -14.57
N GLU A 107 -2.15 6.23 -14.17
CA GLU A 107 -1.20 7.31 -14.42
C GLU A 107 0.15 7.07 -13.75
N ARG A 108 0.13 6.50 -12.54
CA ARG A 108 1.35 6.27 -11.77
C ARG A 108 1.94 4.90 -12.02
N GLU A 109 1.26 4.07 -12.80
CA GLU A 109 1.70 2.71 -13.11
C GLU A 109 1.95 1.89 -11.85
N ILE A 110 1.01 1.97 -10.91
CA ILE A 110 1.07 1.25 -9.64
C ILE A 110 -0.18 0.39 -9.48
N PHE A 111 -0.12 -0.57 -8.56
CA PHE A 111 -1.21 -1.52 -8.36
C PHE A 111 -1.96 -1.30 -7.06
N ASP A 112 -1.43 -0.46 -6.19
CA ASP A 112 -1.96 -0.25 -4.85
C ASP A 112 -1.94 1.21 -4.48
N LEU A 113 -3.01 1.67 -3.81
CA LEU A 113 -3.10 3.01 -3.27
C LEU A 113 -3.47 2.94 -1.81
N PRO A 114 -2.60 3.42 -0.91
CA PRO A 114 -3.00 3.58 0.48
C PRO A 114 -4.10 4.62 0.61
N VAL A 115 -5.04 4.35 1.50
CA VAL A 115 -6.15 5.26 1.82
C VAL A 115 -5.87 5.86 3.19
N LEU A 116 -5.74 7.18 3.23
CA LEU A 116 -5.36 7.90 4.45
C LEU A 116 -6.47 8.81 4.90
N GLY A 117 -6.67 8.87 6.22
CA GLY A 117 -7.56 9.83 6.83
C GLY A 117 -6.94 11.22 6.91
N GLU A 118 -7.64 12.15 7.55
CA GLU A 118 -7.25 13.56 7.58
C GLU A 118 -5.86 13.79 8.18
N ASP A 119 -5.51 13.01 9.17
CA ASP A 119 -4.24 13.19 9.89
C ASP A 119 -3.14 12.23 9.39
N GLY A 120 -3.36 11.59 8.25
CA GLY A 120 -2.39 10.67 7.68
C GLY A 120 -2.48 9.26 8.19
N ARG A 121 -3.49 8.95 8.99
CA ARG A 121 -3.68 7.58 9.48
C ARG A 121 -4.10 6.65 8.36
N LEU A 122 -3.53 5.46 8.38
CA LEU A 122 -3.86 4.44 7.39
C LEU A 122 -5.25 3.89 7.65
N GLU A 123 -6.15 4.07 6.70
CA GLU A 123 -7.51 3.55 6.80
C GLU A 123 -7.74 2.32 5.95
N GLY A 124 -6.86 2.06 5.01
CA GLY A 124 -6.98 0.89 4.18
C GLY A 124 -6.13 0.98 2.94
N LEU A 125 -6.42 0.09 1.99
CA LEU A 125 -5.68 0.00 0.75
C LEU A 125 -6.64 -0.29 -0.39
N ILE A 126 -6.42 0.35 -1.54
CA ILE A 126 -7.10 0.01 -2.78
C ILE A 126 -6.14 -0.80 -3.63
N HIS A 127 -6.53 -2.02 -3.95
CA HIS A 127 -5.79 -2.86 -4.87
C HIS A 127 -6.47 -2.86 -6.22
N LEU A 128 -5.69 -2.91 -7.31
CA LEU A 128 -6.21 -2.74 -8.67
C LEU A 128 -7.35 -3.69 -9.00
N HIS A 129 -7.21 -4.98 -8.70
CA HIS A 129 -8.21 -5.96 -9.15
C HIS A 129 -9.59 -5.76 -8.52
N PRO A 130 -9.72 -5.60 -7.19
CA PRO A 130 -11.04 -5.29 -6.63
C PRO A 130 -11.63 -3.99 -7.15
N ALA A 131 -10.78 -2.98 -7.41
CA ALA A 131 -11.25 -1.71 -7.94
C ALA A 131 -11.83 -1.87 -9.35
N LEU A 132 -11.16 -2.67 -10.19
CA LEU A 132 -11.66 -2.96 -11.53
C LEU A 132 -12.99 -3.72 -11.48
N ARG A 133 -13.09 -4.71 -10.60
CA ARG A 133 -14.35 -5.47 -10.47
C ARG A 133 -15.48 -4.56 -10.04
N ALA A 134 -15.21 -3.64 -9.11
CA ALA A 134 -16.22 -2.70 -8.64
C ALA A 134 -16.68 -1.78 -9.78
N LEU A 135 -15.72 -1.30 -10.58
CA LEU A 135 -16.07 -0.44 -11.71
C LEU A 135 -16.95 -1.15 -12.73
N LEU A 136 -16.71 -2.45 -12.92
CA LEU A 136 -17.48 -3.26 -13.88
C LEU A 136 -18.79 -3.76 -13.30
N GLY A 137 -19.10 -3.42 -12.06
CA GLY A 137 -20.36 -3.81 -11.45
C GLY A 137 -20.37 -5.20 -10.83
N GLU A 138 -19.19 -5.77 -10.64
CA GLU A 138 -19.11 -7.13 -10.07
C GLU A 138 -18.99 -7.16 -8.57
#